data_9766c73220ffddc3d190236803ec20f3
#
_entry.id   9766c73220ffddc3d190236803ec20f3
#
_cell.length_a   1.000
_cell.length_b   1.000
_cell.length_c   1.000
_cell.angle_alpha   90.00
_cell.angle_beta   90.00
_cell.angle_gamma   90.00
#
_symmetry.space_group_name_H-M   'P 1'
#
loop_
_entity.id
_entity.type
_entity.pdbx_description
1 polymer ?
#
loop_
_entity_poly.entity_id
_entity_poly.type
_entity_poly.pdbx_seq_one_letter_code
_entity_poly.pdbx_strand_id
1 'polypeptide(L)'
;ILIEPDKNEYIRLKKKYKKFNDIKVFKDGIAEKDTNMTLNIFENPAMSSSLNRKNISPLFWGERKSQIRIKKKVYIKCKSLDNFILSNKLQVDFLKLDVEGLETKILESSNKIFKTMLGIRSEVSFADIFGKNKNDPGSFVDLHKKMIENNFTLLNLDYDGKGDYFSEYLISNSRYGVLQNTDAVWIKNLSFIFRLNDEVKLFKIVSFLILNNAYDLAIFILNKSSSKFKKYKSLDKTNLYNFVKISILKHLYKLKWIPGQKISNHKKIFEKIFGEKYLSMNEYNENVEINPY
;
A
#
# COMPACT_ATOMS: atom_id res chain seq x y z
N ILE A 1 -7.38 10.90 -4.11
CA ILE A 1 -6.79 11.59 -5.27
C ILE A 1 -6.16 10.54 -6.15
N LEU A 2 -6.40 10.62 -7.45
CA LEU A 2 -5.77 9.79 -8.49
C LEU A 2 -5.01 10.72 -9.44
N ILE A 3 -3.83 10.30 -9.85
CA ILE A 3 -2.99 11.04 -10.79
C ILE A 3 -2.67 10.09 -11.94
N GLU A 4 -3.01 10.49 -13.16
CA GLU A 4 -2.88 9.64 -14.35
C GLU A 4 -2.43 10.46 -15.57
N PRO A 5 -1.22 10.24 -16.07
CA PRO A 5 -0.69 11.00 -17.20
C PRO A 5 -1.25 10.59 -18.57
N ASP A 6 -1.64 9.32 -18.77
CA ASP A 6 -2.25 8.92 -20.05
C ASP A 6 -3.65 9.51 -20.20
N LYS A 7 -3.87 10.20 -21.33
CA LYS A 7 -5.14 10.90 -21.61
C LYS A 7 -6.34 9.95 -21.60
N ASN A 8 -6.20 8.78 -22.18
CA ASN A 8 -7.32 7.86 -22.33
C ASN A 8 -7.69 7.26 -20.99
N GLU A 9 -6.68 6.86 -20.20
CA GLU A 9 -6.88 6.31 -18.87
C GLU A 9 -7.41 7.38 -17.90
N TYR A 10 -6.90 8.61 -17.97
CA TYR A 10 -7.47 9.74 -17.23
C TYR A 10 -8.98 9.91 -17.50
N ILE A 11 -9.39 9.89 -18.79
CA ILE A 11 -10.81 10.02 -19.15
C ILE A 11 -11.61 8.86 -18.59
N ARG A 12 -11.10 7.62 -18.67
CA ARG A 12 -11.74 6.42 -18.13
C ARG A 12 -11.94 6.53 -16.61
N LEU A 13 -10.89 6.93 -15.87
CA LEU A 13 -10.94 7.11 -14.43
C LEU A 13 -11.90 8.23 -14.03
N LYS A 14 -11.85 9.36 -14.73
CA LYS A 14 -12.78 10.48 -14.48
C LYS A 14 -14.25 10.08 -14.67
N LYS A 15 -14.54 9.28 -15.72
CA LYS A 15 -15.89 8.73 -15.94
C LYS A 15 -16.28 7.73 -14.84
N LYS A 16 -15.38 6.81 -14.48
CA LYS A 16 -15.61 5.78 -13.46
C LYS A 16 -15.96 6.38 -12.10
N TYR A 17 -15.23 7.43 -11.71
CA TYR A 17 -15.37 8.04 -10.38
C TYR A 17 -16.25 9.29 -10.37
N LYS A 18 -16.95 9.61 -11.47
CA LYS A 18 -17.80 10.82 -11.57
C LYS A 18 -18.84 10.94 -10.46
N LYS A 19 -19.36 9.81 -9.96
CA LYS A 19 -20.39 9.76 -8.91
C LYS A 19 -19.86 10.01 -7.49
N PHE A 20 -18.53 10.02 -7.32
CA PHE A 20 -17.89 10.15 -6.02
C PHE A 20 -17.29 11.54 -5.87
N ASN A 21 -17.95 12.40 -5.10
CA ASN A 21 -17.52 13.79 -4.89
C ASN A 21 -16.15 13.91 -4.21
N ASP A 22 -15.76 12.89 -3.44
CA ASP A 22 -14.51 12.86 -2.67
C ASP A 22 -13.31 12.37 -3.50
N ILE A 23 -13.54 11.90 -4.74
CA ILE A 23 -12.48 11.42 -5.62
C ILE A 23 -12.13 12.46 -6.67
N LYS A 24 -10.91 12.96 -6.63
CA LYS A 24 -10.36 13.88 -7.63
C LYS A 24 -9.37 13.14 -8.51
N VAL A 25 -9.50 13.31 -9.82
CA VAL A 25 -8.59 12.73 -10.83
C VAL A 25 -7.86 13.87 -11.53
N PHE A 26 -6.54 13.82 -11.55
CA PHE A 26 -5.67 14.80 -12.18
C PHE A 26 -4.98 14.19 -13.40
N LYS A 27 -4.88 14.99 -14.47
CA LYS A 27 -4.13 14.61 -15.67
C LYS A 27 -2.72 15.20 -15.60
N ASP A 28 -1.91 14.63 -14.71
CA ASP A 28 -0.51 15.02 -14.51
C ASP A 28 0.34 13.75 -14.42
N GLY A 29 1.63 13.84 -14.72
CA GLY A 29 2.63 12.87 -14.32
C GLY A 29 3.33 13.34 -13.05
N ILE A 30 3.91 12.41 -12.30
CA ILE A 30 4.80 12.72 -11.17
C ILE A 30 6.22 12.26 -11.51
N ALA A 31 7.20 13.14 -11.26
CA ALA A 31 8.61 12.89 -11.49
C ALA A 31 9.46 13.50 -10.35
N GLU A 32 10.79 13.36 -10.44
CA GLU A 32 11.72 13.98 -9.49
C GLU A 32 11.67 15.51 -9.49
N LYS A 33 11.32 16.11 -10.62
CA LYS A 33 11.18 17.57 -10.81
C LYS A 33 10.13 17.88 -11.84
N ASP A 34 9.73 19.14 -11.92
CA ASP A 34 8.85 19.63 -12.97
C ASP A 34 9.54 19.51 -14.33
N THR A 35 8.97 18.72 -15.22
CA THR A 35 9.57 18.41 -16.52
C THR A 35 8.54 17.84 -17.49
N ASN A 36 8.94 17.75 -18.76
CA ASN A 36 8.22 16.96 -19.74
C ASN A 36 8.96 15.64 -19.95
N MET A 37 8.23 14.54 -20.00
CA MET A 37 8.79 13.20 -20.17
C MET A 37 8.08 12.45 -21.28
N THR A 38 8.76 11.44 -21.81
CA THR A 38 8.14 10.45 -22.70
C THR A 38 7.71 9.24 -21.89
N LEU A 39 6.44 8.93 -21.90
CA LEU A 39 5.88 7.69 -21.37
C LEU A 39 5.80 6.66 -22.48
N ASN A 40 6.49 5.54 -22.33
CA ASN A 40 6.40 4.39 -23.22
C ASN A 40 5.19 3.56 -22.82
N ILE A 41 4.16 3.55 -23.64
CA ILE A 41 3.02 2.64 -23.46
C ILE A 41 3.39 1.30 -24.09
N PHE A 42 3.45 0.27 -23.26
CA PHE A 42 3.77 -1.08 -23.70
C PHE A 42 2.52 -1.85 -24.16
N GLU A 43 2.72 -3.04 -24.73
CA GLU A 43 1.61 -3.94 -25.09
C GLU A 43 0.78 -4.30 -23.87
N ASN A 44 1.41 -4.53 -22.71
CA ASN A 44 0.72 -4.50 -21.42
C ASN A 44 0.74 -3.08 -20.85
N PRO A 45 -0.36 -2.32 -20.89
CA PRO A 45 -0.39 -0.93 -20.43
C PRO A 45 -0.08 -0.77 -18.94
N ALA A 46 -0.34 -1.79 -18.12
CA ALA A 46 -0.05 -1.76 -16.69
C ALA A 46 1.46 -1.68 -16.37
N MET A 47 2.30 -2.02 -17.36
CA MET A 47 3.76 -1.99 -17.23
C MET A 47 4.38 -0.73 -17.87
N SER A 48 3.55 0.25 -18.26
CA SER A 48 4.01 1.43 -18.99
C SER A 48 4.91 2.30 -18.13
N SER A 49 6.06 2.70 -18.65
CA SER A 49 7.12 3.38 -17.92
C SER A 49 7.77 4.49 -18.76
N SER A 50 8.31 5.50 -18.09
CA SER A 50 9.19 6.47 -18.72
C SER A 50 10.60 5.91 -18.98
N LEU A 51 10.93 4.77 -18.36
CA LEU A 51 12.21 4.11 -18.51
C LEU A 51 12.22 3.21 -19.75
N ASN A 52 13.40 3.02 -20.32
CA ASN A 52 13.58 2.13 -21.44
C ASN A 52 14.04 0.75 -20.93
N ARG A 53 13.21 -0.25 -21.16
CA ARG A 53 13.47 -1.63 -20.71
C ARG A 53 14.27 -2.49 -21.72
N LYS A 54 15.06 -1.88 -22.60
CA LYS A 54 15.80 -2.60 -23.67
C LYS A 54 16.88 -3.55 -23.15
N ASN A 55 17.47 -3.26 -22.01
CA ASN A 55 18.64 -3.97 -21.48
C ASN A 55 18.33 -4.91 -20.34
N ILE A 56 17.06 -5.25 -20.15
CA ILE A 56 16.67 -6.17 -19.08
C ILE A 56 17.18 -7.56 -19.40
N SER A 57 17.82 -8.18 -18.42
CA SER A 57 18.27 -9.55 -18.52
C SER A 57 17.12 -10.48 -18.92
N PRO A 58 17.30 -11.37 -19.90
CA PRO A 58 16.30 -12.38 -20.24
C PRO A 58 15.86 -13.20 -19.03
N LEU A 59 16.74 -13.34 -18.02
CA LEU A 59 16.44 -14.01 -16.76
C LEU A 59 15.26 -13.38 -15.99
N PHE A 60 15.00 -12.10 -16.17
CA PHE A 60 13.94 -11.40 -15.41
C PHE A 60 12.61 -11.32 -16.16
N TRP A 61 12.56 -11.56 -17.45
CA TRP A 61 11.35 -11.29 -18.21
C TRP A 61 10.79 -12.50 -18.96
N GLY A 62 11.57 -13.56 -19.16
CA GLY A 62 11.10 -14.79 -19.79
C GLY A 62 10.08 -14.55 -20.91
N GLU A 63 8.92 -15.16 -20.80
CA GLU A 63 7.81 -15.04 -21.75
C GLU A 63 7.15 -13.64 -21.75
N ARG A 64 7.37 -12.82 -20.72
CA ARG A 64 6.79 -11.46 -20.65
C ARG A 64 7.48 -10.45 -21.57
N LYS A 65 8.54 -10.84 -22.26
CA LYS A 65 9.28 -9.96 -23.21
C LYS A 65 8.36 -9.34 -24.26
N SER A 66 7.33 -10.03 -24.70
CA SER A 66 6.32 -9.50 -25.61
C SER A 66 5.48 -8.38 -24.99
N GLN A 67 5.21 -8.44 -23.69
CA GLN A 67 4.37 -7.48 -22.97
C GLN A 67 5.04 -6.12 -22.80
N ILE A 68 6.38 -6.06 -22.78
CA ILE A 68 7.17 -4.81 -22.67
C ILE A 68 7.57 -4.22 -24.02
N ARG A 69 6.98 -4.68 -25.10
CA ARG A 69 7.16 -4.07 -26.43
C ARG A 69 6.46 -2.72 -26.47
N ILE A 70 7.17 -1.68 -26.90
CA ILE A 70 6.60 -0.34 -26.98
C ILE A 70 5.54 -0.31 -28.10
N LYS A 71 4.29 -0.06 -27.71
CA LYS A 71 3.16 0.12 -28.61
C LYS A 71 3.07 1.55 -29.13
N LYS A 72 3.23 2.52 -28.24
CA LYS A 72 3.25 3.95 -28.56
C LYS A 72 4.07 4.73 -27.52
N LYS A 73 4.48 5.93 -27.91
CA LYS A 73 5.10 6.91 -27.01
C LYS A 73 4.17 8.09 -26.81
N VAL A 74 4.04 8.56 -25.58
CA VAL A 74 3.19 9.70 -25.22
C VAL A 74 4.04 10.73 -24.48
N TYR A 75 3.96 11.99 -24.92
CA TYR A 75 4.59 13.08 -24.18
C TYR A 75 3.66 13.51 -23.04
N ILE A 76 4.19 13.52 -21.83
CA ILE A 76 3.48 13.86 -20.63
C ILE A 76 4.17 15.01 -19.90
N LYS A 77 3.35 15.88 -19.31
CA LYS A 77 3.83 16.91 -18.40
C LYS A 77 3.85 16.33 -16.98
N CYS A 78 5.01 16.44 -16.33
CA CYS A 78 5.22 15.95 -14.97
C CYS A 78 5.53 17.11 -14.03
N LYS A 79 5.11 16.94 -12.77
CA LYS A 79 5.49 17.78 -11.65
C LYS A 79 6.26 16.99 -10.62
N SER A 80 7.11 17.65 -9.84
CA SER A 80 7.58 17.04 -8.60
C SER A 80 6.41 16.81 -7.65
N LEU A 81 6.51 15.78 -6.83
CA LEU A 81 5.44 15.44 -5.88
C LEU A 81 5.16 16.62 -4.92
N ASP A 82 6.20 17.26 -4.41
CA ASP A 82 6.06 18.43 -3.52
C ASP A 82 5.35 19.61 -4.23
N ASN A 83 5.70 19.90 -5.50
CA ASN A 83 5.04 20.97 -6.26
C ASN A 83 3.60 20.63 -6.63
N PHE A 84 3.33 19.36 -6.95
CA PHE A 84 1.95 18.91 -7.19
C PHE A 84 1.08 19.10 -5.95
N ILE A 85 1.57 18.70 -4.78
CA ILE A 85 0.87 18.83 -3.49
C ILE A 85 0.62 20.31 -3.16
N LEU A 86 1.66 21.15 -3.29
CA LEU A 86 1.55 22.58 -2.98
C LEU A 86 0.58 23.31 -3.93
N SER A 87 0.74 23.11 -5.25
CA SER A 87 -0.09 23.81 -6.25
C SER A 87 -1.57 23.44 -6.14
N ASN A 88 -1.88 22.25 -5.65
CA ASN A 88 -3.24 21.78 -5.45
C ASN A 88 -3.74 21.91 -3.99
N LYS A 89 -2.93 22.52 -3.10
CA LYS A 89 -3.24 22.71 -1.67
C LYS A 89 -3.67 21.42 -0.98
N LEU A 90 -2.95 20.33 -1.25
CA LEU A 90 -3.28 19.01 -0.73
C LEU A 90 -2.57 18.74 0.59
N GLN A 91 -3.26 18.04 1.47
CA GLN A 91 -2.67 17.37 2.63
C GLN A 91 -2.71 15.85 2.37
N VAL A 92 -1.55 15.22 2.44
CA VAL A 92 -1.41 13.80 2.14
C VAL A 92 -1.13 13.04 3.44
N ASP A 93 -2.07 12.18 3.83
CA ASP A 93 -1.89 11.25 4.96
C ASP A 93 -1.29 9.92 4.49
N PHE A 94 -1.70 9.43 3.32
CA PHE A 94 -1.21 8.18 2.73
C PHE A 94 -0.92 8.36 1.24
N LEU A 95 0.11 7.67 0.78
CA LEU A 95 0.52 7.64 -0.61
C LEU A 95 0.57 6.19 -1.11
N LYS A 96 -0.04 5.89 -2.27
CA LYS A 96 0.38 4.77 -3.11
C LYS A 96 1.21 5.34 -4.26
N LEU A 97 2.42 4.84 -4.41
CA LEU A 97 3.34 5.22 -5.47
C LEU A 97 3.67 3.98 -6.31
N ASP A 98 3.34 4.06 -7.61
CA ASP A 98 3.46 2.97 -8.56
C ASP A 98 3.63 3.63 -9.94
N VAL A 99 4.87 3.95 -10.25
CA VAL A 99 5.27 4.76 -11.42
C VAL A 99 6.30 4.04 -12.30
N GLU A 100 6.41 2.73 -12.06
CA GLU A 100 7.18 1.83 -12.91
C GLU A 100 8.66 2.26 -13.06
N GLY A 101 9.32 2.44 -11.91
CA GLY A 101 10.77 2.59 -11.77
C GLY A 101 11.28 4.00 -11.47
N LEU A 102 10.41 4.98 -11.19
CA LEU A 102 10.81 6.31 -10.74
C LEU A 102 10.58 6.56 -9.23
N GLU A 103 10.09 5.57 -8.49
CA GLU A 103 9.69 5.68 -7.08
C GLU A 103 10.80 6.30 -6.22
N THR A 104 12.00 5.75 -6.31
CA THR A 104 13.16 6.21 -5.54
C THR A 104 13.45 7.69 -5.82
N LYS A 105 13.58 8.08 -7.09
CA LYS A 105 13.89 9.45 -7.49
C LYS A 105 12.83 10.45 -7.05
N ILE A 106 11.56 10.07 -7.16
CA ILE A 106 10.44 10.91 -6.72
C ILE A 106 10.50 11.13 -5.21
N LEU A 107 10.73 10.08 -4.43
CA LEU A 107 10.76 10.19 -2.97
C LEU A 107 12.05 10.83 -2.45
N GLU A 108 13.18 10.64 -3.10
CA GLU A 108 14.43 11.34 -2.77
C GLU A 108 14.32 12.85 -2.93
N SER A 109 13.64 13.30 -3.99
CA SER A 109 13.40 14.73 -4.25
C SER A 109 12.28 15.35 -3.42
N SER A 110 11.49 14.51 -2.71
CA SER A 110 10.32 14.94 -1.94
C SER A 110 10.66 15.07 -0.46
N ASN A 111 10.55 16.27 0.11
CA ASN A 111 10.84 16.50 1.51
C ASN A 111 9.62 16.97 2.32
N LYS A 112 8.68 17.64 1.67
CA LYS A 112 7.51 18.22 2.35
C LYS A 112 6.47 17.18 2.72
N ILE A 113 6.26 16.19 1.85
CA ILE A 113 5.28 15.13 2.07
C ILE A 113 5.58 14.32 3.34
N PHE A 114 6.86 14.08 3.64
CA PHE A 114 7.26 13.30 4.82
C PHE A 114 6.86 13.94 6.15
N LYS A 115 6.58 15.25 6.19
CA LYS A 115 6.14 15.93 7.40
C LYS A 115 4.71 15.57 7.81
N THR A 116 3.84 15.26 6.84
CA THR A 116 2.42 15.01 7.07
C THR A 116 2.00 13.56 6.83
N MET A 117 2.71 12.86 5.97
CA MET A 117 2.40 11.50 5.56
C MET A 117 2.54 10.52 6.73
N LEU A 118 1.53 9.66 6.88
CA LEU A 118 1.43 8.65 7.95
C LEU A 118 1.83 7.26 7.47
N GLY A 119 1.65 6.97 6.19
CA GLY A 119 2.04 5.70 5.58
C GLY A 119 2.16 5.79 4.06
N ILE A 120 2.89 4.84 3.50
CA ILE A 120 3.12 4.71 2.07
C ILE A 120 3.11 3.25 1.66
N ARG A 121 2.56 2.97 0.50
CA ARG A 121 2.70 1.73 -0.24
C ARG A 121 3.36 2.06 -1.58
N SER A 122 4.47 1.40 -1.88
CA SER A 122 5.21 1.64 -3.12
C SER A 122 5.69 0.33 -3.72
N GLU A 123 5.66 0.24 -5.04
CA GLU A 123 6.37 -0.82 -5.71
C GLU A 123 7.87 -0.68 -5.46
N VAL A 124 8.53 -1.80 -5.22
CA VAL A 124 9.98 -1.90 -5.02
C VAL A 124 10.55 -3.07 -5.80
N SER A 125 11.77 -2.91 -6.28
CA SER A 125 12.53 -3.98 -6.91
C SER A 125 13.69 -4.43 -6.01
N PHE A 126 14.03 -5.70 -6.10
CA PHE A 126 15.17 -6.32 -5.41
C PHE A 126 16.32 -6.64 -6.38
N ALA A 127 16.13 -6.28 -7.64
CA ALA A 127 17.11 -6.43 -8.71
C ALA A 127 16.91 -5.30 -9.72
N ASP A 128 17.87 -5.11 -10.62
CA ASP A 128 17.74 -4.15 -11.72
C ASP A 128 16.77 -4.68 -12.79
N ILE A 129 15.49 -4.52 -12.54
CA ILE A 129 14.44 -4.90 -13.52
C ILE A 129 14.25 -3.85 -14.62
N PHE A 130 14.88 -2.70 -14.51
CA PHE A 130 14.79 -1.61 -15.50
C PHE A 130 16.07 -1.45 -16.34
N GLY A 131 17.08 -2.26 -16.13
CA GLY A 131 18.33 -2.26 -16.92
C GLY A 131 19.15 -0.98 -16.76
N LYS A 132 19.12 -0.36 -15.59
CA LYS A 132 19.83 0.89 -15.32
C LYS A 132 21.33 0.67 -15.10
N ASN A 133 21.66 -0.39 -14.35
CA ASN A 133 23.03 -0.72 -14.00
C ASN A 133 23.10 -2.22 -13.61
N LYS A 134 24.13 -2.93 -14.09
CA LYS A 134 24.31 -4.36 -13.78
C LYS A 134 24.47 -4.65 -12.28
N ASN A 135 24.87 -3.65 -11.50
CA ASN A 135 25.10 -3.76 -10.04
C ASN A 135 24.03 -3.01 -9.23
N ASP A 136 22.91 -2.62 -9.85
CA ASP A 136 21.82 -1.96 -9.14
C ASP A 136 21.14 -2.98 -8.20
N PRO A 137 21.15 -2.79 -6.86
CA PRO A 137 20.52 -3.70 -5.92
C PRO A 137 18.98 -3.64 -5.95
N GLY A 138 18.43 -2.85 -6.86
CA GLY A 138 17.00 -2.56 -6.91
C GLY A 138 16.60 -1.35 -6.04
N SER A 139 15.37 -0.94 -6.20
CA SER A 139 14.88 0.27 -5.52
C SER A 139 14.58 0.08 -4.03
N PHE A 140 14.45 -1.16 -3.55
CA PHE A 140 14.09 -1.42 -2.15
C PHE A 140 15.09 -0.85 -1.16
N VAL A 141 16.39 -1.01 -1.42
CA VAL A 141 17.45 -0.58 -0.48
C VAL A 141 17.40 0.93 -0.28
N ASP A 142 17.36 1.70 -1.36
CA ASP A 142 17.36 3.15 -1.29
C ASP A 142 16.06 3.70 -0.71
N LEU A 143 14.91 3.15 -1.14
CA LEU A 143 13.62 3.53 -0.58
C LEU A 143 13.52 3.20 0.90
N HIS A 144 13.97 2.02 1.32
CA HIS A 144 13.93 1.63 2.73
C HIS A 144 14.81 2.56 3.59
N LYS A 145 16.00 2.89 3.11
CA LYS A 145 16.87 3.88 3.77
C LYS A 145 16.18 5.24 3.91
N LYS A 146 15.60 5.76 2.82
CA LYS A 146 14.85 7.03 2.83
C LYS A 146 13.68 7.00 3.81
N MET A 147 12.96 5.87 3.91
CA MET A 147 11.85 5.71 4.86
C MET A 147 12.35 5.75 6.31
N ILE A 148 13.40 5.02 6.64
CA ILE A 148 13.98 5.01 8.00
C ILE A 148 14.45 6.43 8.40
N GLU A 149 15.16 7.14 7.53
CA GLU A 149 15.59 8.52 7.75
C GLU A 149 14.42 9.47 8.04
N ASN A 150 13.23 9.18 7.54
CA ASN A 150 12.01 9.96 7.76
C ASN A 150 11.08 9.38 8.85
N ASN A 151 11.61 8.52 9.73
CA ASN A 151 10.89 7.91 10.85
C ASN A 151 9.72 7.01 10.42
N PHE A 152 9.88 6.25 9.35
CA PHE A 152 8.96 5.20 8.98
C PHE A 152 9.53 3.83 9.35
N THR A 153 8.65 2.90 9.62
CA THR A 153 8.95 1.48 9.86
C THR A 153 8.34 0.66 8.72
N LEU A 154 9.08 -0.30 8.19
CA LEU A 154 8.55 -1.27 7.24
C LEU A 154 7.47 -2.10 7.93
N LEU A 155 6.28 -2.11 7.39
CA LEU A 155 5.15 -2.85 7.90
C LEU A 155 5.12 -4.27 7.32
N ASN A 156 5.13 -4.36 6.01
CA ASN A 156 5.22 -5.64 5.30
C ASN A 156 5.75 -5.46 3.88
N LEU A 157 6.05 -6.59 3.26
CA LEU A 157 6.18 -6.77 1.82
C LEU A 157 4.96 -7.59 1.38
N ASP A 158 4.22 -7.11 0.38
CA ASP A 158 2.99 -7.76 -0.08
C ASP A 158 3.31 -9.02 -0.88
N TYR A 159 3.39 -10.15 -0.17
CA TYR A 159 3.69 -11.46 -0.78
C TYR A 159 2.46 -12.17 -1.36
N ASP A 160 1.25 -11.64 -1.16
CA ASP A 160 0.01 -12.31 -1.57
C ASP A 160 -0.22 -12.21 -3.07
N GLY A 161 0.68 -12.84 -3.84
CA GLY A 161 0.54 -13.05 -5.28
C GLY A 161 0.92 -11.87 -6.17
N LYS A 162 1.55 -10.83 -5.62
CA LYS A 162 1.99 -9.66 -6.39
C LYS A 162 3.51 -9.55 -6.54
N GLY A 163 4.28 -10.35 -5.79
CA GLY A 163 5.71 -10.46 -6.00
C GLY A 163 5.99 -11.24 -7.27
N ASP A 164 6.69 -10.65 -8.22
CA ASP A 164 7.17 -11.38 -9.36
C ASP A 164 8.42 -12.17 -8.97
N TYR A 165 8.32 -13.48 -9.11
CA TYR A 165 9.45 -14.39 -8.97
C TYR A 165 9.85 -14.90 -10.35
N PHE A 166 11.14 -14.88 -10.64
CA PHE A 166 11.64 -15.52 -11.84
C PHE A 166 11.87 -17.01 -11.58
N SER A 167 11.28 -17.83 -12.43
CA SER A 167 11.62 -19.24 -12.57
C SER A 167 11.39 -19.70 -14.00
N GLU A 168 12.37 -20.34 -14.59
CA GLU A 168 12.29 -20.86 -15.95
C GLU A 168 11.24 -21.98 -16.12
N TYR A 169 10.98 -22.71 -15.03
CA TYR A 169 10.15 -23.93 -15.05
C TYR A 169 8.80 -23.77 -14.35
N LEU A 170 8.55 -22.67 -13.70
CA LEU A 170 7.33 -22.50 -12.87
C LEU A 170 6.45 -21.41 -13.41
N ILE A 171 5.28 -21.84 -13.85
CA ILE A 171 4.21 -20.97 -14.32
C ILE A 171 3.63 -20.21 -13.12
N SER A 172 3.69 -18.92 -13.22
CA SER A 172 2.91 -17.82 -12.64
C SER A 172 2.52 -17.75 -11.16
N ASN A 173 2.48 -18.77 -10.34
CA ASN A 173 2.00 -18.67 -8.96
C ASN A 173 2.92 -19.29 -7.91
N SER A 174 4.14 -19.63 -8.29
CA SER A 174 5.07 -20.20 -7.34
C SER A 174 5.87 -19.10 -6.64
N ARG A 175 5.88 -19.13 -5.33
CA ARG A 175 6.76 -18.32 -4.48
C ARG A 175 8.21 -18.83 -4.50
N TYR A 176 8.59 -19.57 -5.56
CA TYR A 176 9.90 -20.14 -5.74
C TYR A 176 10.60 -19.41 -6.88
N GLY A 177 11.84 -19.02 -6.66
CA GLY A 177 12.64 -18.29 -7.63
C GLY A 177 13.25 -17.01 -7.04
N VAL A 178 13.82 -16.19 -7.90
CA VAL A 178 14.40 -14.90 -7.50
C VAL A 178 13.30 -13.87 -7.36
N LEU A 179 13.15 -13.30 -6.18
CA LEU A 179 12.22 -12.19 -5.96
C LEU A 179 12.68 -10.96 -6.76
N GLN A 180 11.84 -10.48 -7.66
CA GLN A 180 12.14 -9.35 -8.53
C GLN A 180 11.59 -8.04 -7.99
N ASN A 181 10.29 -7.99 -7.74
CA ASN A 181 9.59 -6.83 -7.25
C ASN A 181 8.40 -7.23 -6.38
N THR A 182 7.95 -6.30 -5.57
CA THR A 182 6.71 -6.40 -4.80
C THR A 182 6.26 -5.01 -4.35
N ASP A 183 5.07 -4.90 -3.78
CA ASP A 183 4.68 -3.70 -3.03
C ASP A 183 5.27 -3.77 -1.61
N ALA A 184 5.99 -2.75 -1.21
CA ALA A 184 6.44 -2.56 0.16
C ALA A 184 5.58 -1.51 0.86
N VAL A 185 5.25 -1.74 2.11
CA VAL A 185 4.39 -0.87 2.92
C VAL A 185 5.14 -0.36 4.12
N TRP A 186 5.17 0.96 4.29
CA TRP A 186 5.76 1.62 5.46
C TRP A 186 4.71 2.46 6.18
N ILE A 187 4.87 2.58 7.49
CA ILE A 187 4.05 3.42 8.36
C ILE A 187 4.95 4.26 9.25
N LYS A 188 4.49 5.43 9.67
CA LYS A 188 5.21 6.19 10.72
C LYS A 188 5.47 5.31 11.93
N ASN A 189 6.63 5.48 12.56
CA ASN A 189 7.00 4.67 13.72
C ASN A 189 5.99 4.84 14.88
N LEU A 190 5.92 3.84 15.75
CA LEU A 190 4.95 3.80 16.84
C LEU A 190 5.11 4.97 17.81
N SER A 191 6.33 5.44 18.04
CA SER A 191 6.57 6.59 18.91
C SER A 191 5.89 7.86 18.37
N PHE A 192 5.89 8.06 17.06
CA PHE A 192 5.15 9.14 16.41
C PHE A 192 3.65 8.94 16.54
N ILE A 193 3.16 7.73 16.23
CA ILE A 193 1.73 7.42 16.25
C ILE A 193 1.13 7.63 17.64
N PHE A 194 1.81 7.18 18.71
CA PHE A 194 1.30 7.33 20.07
C PHE A 194 1.32 8.77 20.59
N ARG A 195 2.11 9.65 19.98
CA ARG A 195 2.08 11.09 20.28
C ARG A 195 0.96 11.85 19.58
N LEU A 196 0.31 11.24 18.57
CA LEU A 196 -0.82 11.88 17.90
C LEU A 196 -1.97 12.11 18.87
N ASN A 197 -2.47 13.34 18.89
CA ASN A 197 -3.67 13.73 19.63
C ASN A 197 -4.86 13.99 18.67
N ASP A 198 -4.80 13.41 17.48
CA ASP A 198 -5.78 13.55 16.42
C ASP A 198 -6.46 12.19 16.20
N GLU A 199 -7.70 12.09 16.66
CA GLU A 199 -8.52 10.88 16.56
C GLU A 199 -8.76 10.48 15.11
N VAL A 200 -8.96 11.46 14.20
CA VAL A 200 -9.18 11.19 12.77
C VAL A 200 -7.94 10.55 12.14
N LYS A 201 -6.75 11.07 12.44
CA LYS A 201 -5.50 10.49 11.96
C LYS A 201 -5.28 9.09 12.52
N LEU A 202 -5.60 8.86 13.78
CA LEU A 202 -5.52 7.53 14.39
C LEU A 202 -6.45 6.53 13.69
N PHE A 203 -7.70 6.92 13.38
CA PHE A 203 -8.61 6.06 12.61
C PHE A 203 -8.12 5.82 11.18
N LYS A 204 -7.56 6.83 10.53
CA LYS A 204 -6.94 6.67 9.21
C LYS A 204 -5.79 5.66 9.26
N ILE A 205 -4.94 5.72 10.29
CA ILE A 205 -3.85 4.75 10.51
C ILE A 205 -4.41 3.34 10.70
N VAL A 206 -5.40 3.18 11.56
CA VAL A 206 -6.04 1.87 11.79
C VAL A 206 -6.64 1.33 10.49
N SER A 207 -7.32 2.17 9.71
CA SER A 207 -7.87 1.78 8.41
C SER A 207 -6.77 1.36 7.42
N PHE A 208 -5.67 2.11 7.36
CA PHE A 208 -4.52 1.77 6.51
C PHE A 208 -3.90 0.42 6.91
N LEU A 209 -3.77 0.15 8.21
CA LEU A 209 -3.27 -1.12 8.71
C LEU A 209 -4.18 -2.29 8.34
N ILE A 210 -5.49 -2.12 8.46
CA ILE A 210 -6.49 -3.13 8.06
C ILE A 210 -6.38 -3.43 6.55
N LEU A 211 -6.29 -2.39 5.72
CA LEU A 211 -6.15 -2.53 4.27
C LEU A 211 -4.85 -3.22 3.84
N ASN A 212 -3.84 -3.24 4.72
CA ASN A 212 -2.56 -3.91 4.50
C ASN A 212 -2.40 -5.16 5.38
N ASN A 213 -3.51 -5.77 5.84
CA ASN A 213 -3.56 -7.02 6.61
C ASN A 213 -2.80 -6.99 7.95
N ALA A 214 -2.47 -5.82 8.48
CA ALA A 214 -1.77 -5.66 9.77
C ALA A 214 -2.76 -5.49 10.94
N TYR A 215 -3.64 -6.47 11.10
CA TYR A 215 -4.77 -6.44 12.04
C TYR A 215 -4.34 -6.37 13.50
N ASP A 216 -3.31 -7.12 13.88
CA ASP A 216 -2.74 -7.16 15.23
C ASP A 216 -2.19 -5.79 15.65
N LEU A 217 -1.48 -5.12 14.76
CA LEU A 217 -0.97 -3.77 14.99
C LEU A 217 -2.11 -2.75 15.06
N ALA A 218 -3.13 -2.89 14.21
CA ALA A 218 -4.32 -2.03 14.26
C ALA A 218 -5.02 -2.11 15.61
N ILE A 219 -5.19 -3.32 16.15
CA ILE A 219 -5.77 -3.56 17.47
C ILE A 219 -4.88 -3.01 18.58
N PHE A 220 -3.57 -3.23 18.48
CA PHE A 220 -2.62 -2.70 19.46
C PHE A 220 -2.71 -1.17 19.56
N ILE A 221 -2.76 -0.47 18.44
CA ILE A 221 -2.91 0.99 18.40
C ILE A 221 -4.26 1.42 18.97
N LEU A 222 -5.35 0.74 18.62
CA LEU A 222 -6.68 1.01 19.17
C LEU A 222 -6.67 0.90 20.70
N ASN A 223 -6.13 -0.18 21.25
CA ASN A 223 -6.09 -0.41 22.70
C ASN A 223 -5.22 0.62 23.41
N LYS A 224 -4.02 0.89 22.92
CA LYS A 224 -3.10 1.87 23.53
C LYS A 224 -3.60 3.31 23.45
N SER A 225 -4.42 3.62 22.45
CA SER A 225 -4.98 4.96 22.23
C SER A 225 -6.46 5.06 22.62
N SER A 226 -7.00 4.10 23.36
CA SER A 226 -8.45 4.00 23.67
C SER A 226 -9.02 5.28 24.30
N SER A 227 -8.26 5.96 25.15
CA SER A 227 -8.67 7.23 25.76
C SER A 227 -8.84 8.37 24.75
N LYS A 228 -8.23 8.26 23.58
CA LYS A 228 -8.27 9.28 22.50
C LYS A 228 -9.44 9.08 21.55
N PHE A 229 -10.11 7.91 21.56
CA PHE A 229 -11.23 7.56 20.70
C PHE A 229 -12.62 7.80 21.31
N LYS A 230 -12.78 8.89 22.05
CA LYS A 230 -14.04 9.15 22.78
C LYS A 230 -15.06 9.96 21.97
N LYS A 231 -14.63 10.65 20.94
CA LYS A 231 -15.40 11.74 20.32
C LYS A 231 -16.33 11.25 19.19
N TYR A 232 -15.92 10.25 18.42
CA TYR A 232 -16.66 9.83 17.24
C TYR A 232 -17.54 8.60 17.49
N LYS A 233 -18.78 8.67 17.03
CA LYS A 233 -19.76 7.56 17.04
C LYS A 233 -19.93 7.06 15.59
N SER A 234 -20.19 5.75 15.42
CA SER A 234 -20.60 5.18 14.15
C SER A 234 -21.97 5.70 13.73
N LEU A 235 -22.38 5.42 12.48
CA LEU A 235 -23.71 5.75 11.95
C LEU A 235 -24.82 5.19 12.83
N ASP A 236 -24.61 4.06 13.50
CA ASP A 236 -25.56 3.41 14.42
C ASP A 236 -25.47 3.96 15.86
N LYS A 237 -24.83 5.11 16.06
CA LYS A 237 -24.55 5.73 17.37
C LYS A 237 -23.72 4.85 18.33
N THR A 238 -23.19 3.71 17.86
CA THR A 238 -22.23 2.92 18.61
C THR A 238 -20.87 3.61 18.61
N ASN A 239 -20.06 3.36 19.62
CA ASN A 239 -18.71 3.89 19.65
C ASN A 239 -17.92 3.32 18.46
N LEU A 240 -17.41 4.19 17.57
CA LEU A 240 -16.66 3.80 16.39
C LEU A 240 -15.46 2.90 16.72
N TYR A 241 -14.84 3.12 17.88
CA TYR A 241 -13.79 2.25 18.42
C TYR A 241 -14.26 0.79 18.57
N ASN A 242 -15.42 0.56 19.20
CA ASN A 242 -15.96 -0.78 19.40
C ASN A 242 -16.37 -1.41 18.06
N PHE A 243 -16.97 -0.64 17.16
CA PHE A 243 -17.33 -1.12 15.83
C PHE A 243 -16.11 -1.62 15.04
N VAL A 244 -15.04 -0.82 14.98
CA VAL A 244 -13.80 -1.19 14.29
C VAL A 244 -13.14 -2.40 14.93
N LYS A 245 -13.09 -2.43 16.28
CA LYS A 245 -12.52 -3.54 17.05
C LYS A 245 -13.26 -4.85 16.76
N ILE A 246 -14.58 -4.84 16.81
CA ILE A 246 -15.41 -6.02 16.51
C ILE A 246 -15.24 -6.47 15.05
N SER A 247 -15.18 -5.53 14.11
CA SER A 247 -14.99 -5.84 12.70
C SER A 247 -13.65 -6.52 12.42
N ILE A 248 -12.57 -6.05 13.05
CA ILE A 248 -11.26 -6.70 12.97
C ILE A 248 -11.31 -8.12 13.55
N LEU A 249 -11.94 -8.28 14.72
CA LEU A 249 -12.09 -9.58 15.35
C LEU A 249 -12.81 -10.59 14.47
N LYS A 250 -13.96 -10.18 13.91
CA LYS A 250 -14.72 -11.02 12.97
C LYS A 250 -13.88 -11.44 11.77
N HIS A 251 -13.07 -10.53 11.25
CA HIS A 251 -12.19 -10.82 10.11
C HIS A 251 -11.08 -11.80 10.47
N LEU A 252 -10.37 -11.57 11.58
CA LEU A 252 -9.32 -12.48 12.06
C LEU A 252 -9.86 -13.89 12.33
N TYR A 253 -11.08 -13.98 12.87
CA TYR A 253 -11.72 -15.26 13.08
C TYR A 253 -12.00 -16.00 11.75
N LYS A 254 -12.58 -15.32 10.78
CA LYS A 254 -12.84 -15.89 9.45
C LYS A 254 -11.56 -16.41 8.77
N LEU A 255 -10.44 -15.72 8.96
CA LEU A 255 -9.15 -16.11 8.38
C LEU A 255 -8.50 -17.30 9.08
N LYS A 256 -9.08 -17.85 10.18
CA LYS A 256 -8.44 -18.89 11.01
C LYS A 256 -6.99 -18.52 11.33
N TRP A 257 -6.78 -17.27 11.69
CA TRP A 257 -5.46 -16.61 11.73
C TRP A 257 -4.48 -17.18 12.75
N ILE A 258 -4.90 -18.15 13.56
CA ILE A 258 -4.02 -18.83 14.52
C ILE A 258 -3.88 -20.30 14.13
N PRO A 259 -2.94 -20.63 13.19
CA PRO A 259 -2.73 -22.01 12.78
C PRO A 259 -2.30 -22.87 13.95
N GLY A 260 -2.91 -24.04 14.10
CA GLY A 260 -2.47 -25.08 15.03
C GLY A 260 -2.93 -24.95 16.47
N GLN A 261 -3.68 -23.89 16.84
CA GLN A 261 -4.20 -23.76 18.21
C GLN A 261 -5.64 -24.28 18.33
N LYS A 262 -5.93 -25.00 19.44
CA LYS A 262 -7.30 -25.40 19.75
C LYS A 262 -8.18 -24.19 20.01
N ILE A 263 -9.47 -24.23 19.64
CA ILE A 263 -10.47 -23.18 19.82
C ILE A 263 -10.48 -22.59 21.24
N SER A 264 -10.26 -23.42 22.27
CA SER A 264 -10.16 -22.98 23.67
C SER A 264 -9.02 -21.98 23.94
N ASN A 265 -7.94 -22.02 23.16
CA ASN A 265 -6.82 -21.10 23.29
C ASN A 265 -7.07 -19.78 22.56
N HIS A 266 -7.89 -19.80 21.50
CA HIS A 266 -8.28 -18.58 20.79
C HIS A 266 -9.03 -17.64 21.74
N LYS A 267 -9.94 -18.15 22.54
CA LYS A 267 -10.68 -17.36 23.53
C LYS A 267 -9.75 -16.65 24.51
N LYS A 268 -8.77 -17.38 25.09
CA LYS A 268 -7.77 -16.81 26.01
C LYS A 268 -6.89 -15.76 25.36
N ILE A 269 -6.52 -15.95 24.08
CA ILE A 269 -5.72 -14.99 23.33
C ILE A 269 -6.55 -13.74 23.05
N PHE A 270 -7.81 -13.89 22.64
CA PHE A 270 -8.72 -12.76 22.44
C PHE A 270 -8.95 -12.01 23.76
N GLU A 271 -9.20 -12.70 24.86
CA GLU A 271 -9.32 -12.09 26.20
C GLU A 271 -8.05 -11.32 26.59
N LYS A 272 -6.86 -11.87 26.30
CA LYS A 272 -5.57 -11.22 26.58
C LYS A 272 -5.32 -9.99 25.70
N ILE A 273 -5.68 -10.05 24.41
CA ILE A 273 -5.50 -8.94 23.47
C ILE A 273 -6.51 -7.83 23.72
N PHE A 274 -7.74 -8.17 24.05
CA PHE A 274 -8.86 -7.24 24.13
C PHE A 274 -9.28 -6.87 25.55
N GLY A 275 -8.68 -7.51 26.58
CA GLY A 275 -8.82 -7.11 27.96
C GLY A 275 -10.17 -7.35 28.60
N GLU A 276 -11.08 -8.08 27.97
CA GLU A 276 -12.42 -8.35 28.48
C GLU A 276 -12.91 -9.74 28.06
N LYS A 277 -13.86 -10.30 28.85
CA LYS A 277 -14.65 -11.46 28.45
C LYS A 277 -15.59 -11.07 27.30
N TYR A 278 -15.00 -10.97 26.08
CA TYR A 278 -15.77 -10.73 24.89
C TYR A 278 -16.34 -12.03 24.37
N LEU A 279 -17.66 -12.16 24.46
CA LEU A 279 -18.49 -13.19 23.87
C LEU A 279 -18.55 -14.50 24.64
N SER A 280 -19.71 -14.83 25.14
CA SER A 280 -20.09 -16.22 25.42
C SER A 280 -19.84 -17.04 24.15
N MET A 281 -19.55 -18.33 24.26
CA MET A 281 -19.35 -19.21 23.09
C MET A 281 -20.55 -19.18 22.15
N ASN A 282 -21.73 -18.84 22.62
CA ASN A 282 -22.94 -18.73 21.77
C ASN A 282 -22.97 -17.43 20.98
N GLU A 283 -22.65 -16.27 21.56
CA GLU A 283 -22.50 -15.01 20.82
C GLU A 283 -21.42 -15.07 19.76
N TYR A 284 -20.39 -15.89 20.03
CA TYR A 284 -19.31 -16.15 19.09
C TYR A 284 -19.78 -16.98 17.88
N ASN A 285 -20.63 -17.96 18.10
CA ASN A 285 -21.18 -18.82 17.04
C ASN A 285 -22.31 -18.14 16.24
N GLU A 286 -23.16 -17.36 16.90
CA GLU A 286 -24.28 -16.65 16.27
C GLU A 286 -23.84 -15.46 15.41
N ASN A 287 -22.68 -14.85 15.70
CA ASN A 287 -22.16 -13.71 14.96
C ASN A 287 -21.18 -14.06 13.85
N VAL A 288 -20.88 -15.32 13.64
CA VAL A 288 -19.96 -15.78 12.62
C VAL A 288 -20.65 -16.86 11.80
N GLU A 289 -21.28 -16.51 10.69
CA GLU A 289 -21.62 -17.49 9.66
C GLU A 289 -20.32 -18.13 9.20
N ILE A 290 -20.08 -19.35 9.62
CA ILE A 290 -19.00 -20.20 9.13
C ILE A 290 -19.40 -20.64 7.73
N ASN A 291 -18.97 -19.94 6.73
CA ASN A 291 -19.00 -20.46 5.38
C ASN A 291 -17.82 -21.44 5.25
N PRO A 292 -18.07 -22.74 5.06
CA PRO A 292 -17.01 -23.76 5.09
C PRO A 292 -16.14 -23.82 3.85
N TYR A 293 -16.13 -22.79 2.97
CA TYR A 293 -15.28 -22.76 1.77
C TYR A 293 -14.41 -21.52 1.72
#